data_6c3c177a86c5d0614d79b5763f8e44c5
#
_entry.id   6c3c177a86c5d0614d79b5763f8e44c5
#
_cell.length_a   1.000
_cell.length_b   1.000
_cell.length_c   1.000
_cell.angle_alpha   90.00
_cell.angle_beta   90.00
_cell.angle_gamma   90.00
#
_symmetry.space_group_name_H-M   'P 1'
#
loop_
_entity.id
_entity.type
_entity.pdbx_description
1 polymer ?
#
loop_
_entity_poly.entity_id
_entity_poly.type
_entity_poly.pdbx_seq_one_letter_code
_entity_poly.pdbx_strand_id
1 'polypeptide(L)'
;RVRRMSDRQGSDNIGVNLVLRGGRVHTFDTRQPSAEAIAIQGKRIRAVASTRDISQLISRDTRVIELAGRTVIPGLTDGHAHLDREGLKKLLPSLSGLHSIQALKTRIRDLARTNSPNEWLITMPLGSAHEYRWSPALFQEQRLPDRHDLDEAAPDVPVLIRCAWGYWS
;
A
#
# COMPACT_ATOMS: atom_id res chain seq x y z
N ARG A 1 6.60 -13.54 -34.21
CA ARG A 1 7.78 -14.34 -33.78
C ARG A 1 8.16 -13.88 -32.40
N VAL A 2 7.70 -14.59 -31.37
CA VAL A 2 8.08 -14.35 -29.96
C VAL A 2 9.44 -15.02 -29.76
N ARG A 3 10.44 -14.23 -29.37
CA ARG A 3 11.76 -14.73 -28.97
C ARG A 3 11.59 -15.48 -27.63
N ARG A 4 11.85 -16.78 -27.65
CA ARG A 4 12.11 -17.56 -26.44
C ARG A 4 13.42 -17.05 -25.85
N MET A 5 13.35 -16.48 -24.64
CA MET A 5 14.55 -16.28 -23.81
C MET A 5 15.04 -17.66 -23.38
N SER A 6 16.30 -17.94 -23.68
CA SER A 6 16.98 -19.18 -23.31
C SER A 6 17.00 -19.32 -21.79
N ASP A 7 16.39 -20.37 -21.29
CA ASP A 7 16.52 -20.81 -19.90
C ASP A 7 17.99 -21.15 -19.64
N ARG A 8 18.59 -20.41 -18.72
CA ARG A 8 19.79 -20.89 -18.04
C ARG A 8 19.35 -22.05 -17.12
N GLN A 9 19.64 -23.25 -17.54
CA GLN A 9 19.50 -24.46 -16.74
C GLN A 9 20.47 -24.40 -15.57
N GLY A 10 19.97 -23.93 -14.41
CA GLY A 10 20.43 -24.40 -13.11
C GLY A 10 19.57 -25.61 -12.75
N SER A 11 20.18 -26.77 -12.59
CA SER A 11 19.54 -28.05 -12.31
C SER A 11 18.93 -28.07 -10.90
N ASP A 12 17.76 -27.51 -10.75
CA ASP A 12 16.92 -27.75 -9.59
C ASP A 12 15.93 -28.88 -9.93
N ASN A 13 16.40 -30.13 -9.78
CA ASN A 13 15.52 -31.30 -9.70
C ASN A 13 14.79 -31.32 -8.34
N ILE A 14 14.21 -30.18 -7.98
CA ILE A 14 13.39 -29.99 -6.79
C ILE A 14 12.00 -30.50 -7.16
N GLY A 15 11.57 -31.59 -6.55
CA GLY A 15 10.19 -32.08 -6.68
C GLY A 15 9.19 -31.02 -6.20
N VAL A 16 7.89 -31.32 -6.28
CA VAL A 16 6.86 -30.45 -5.69
C VAL A 16 7.11 -30.32 -4.19
N ASN A 17 7.35 -29.11 -3.74
CA ASN A 17 7.69 -28.85 -2.34
C ASN A 17 6.51 -28.35 -1.50
N LEU A 18 5.43 -27.89 -2.14
CA LEU A 18 4.22 -27.45 -1.45
C LEU A 18 2.98 -27.80 -2.28
N VAL A 19 1.97 -28.36 -1.60
CA VAL A 19 0.64 -28.59 -2.15
C VAL A 19 -0.40 -27.95 -1.25
N LEU A 20 -1.33 -27.22 -1.86
CA LEU A 20 -2.57 -26.74 -1.25
C LEU A 20 -3.69 -27.56 -1.85
N ARG A 21 -4.56 -28.20 -1.04
CA ARG A 21 -5.64 -29.05 -1.56
C ARG A 21 -6.89 -29.04 -0.68
N GLY A 22 -7.98 -29.58 -1.21
CA GLY A 22 -9.25 -29.70 -0.46
C GLY A 22 -9.96 -28.37 -0.26
N GLY A 23 -9.87 -27.47 -1.23
CA GLY A 23 -10.53 -26.17 -1.22
C GLY A 23 -10.99 -25.70 -2.60
N ARG A 24 -11.19 -24.40 -2.74
CA ARG A 24 -11.55 -23.75 -4.00
C ARG A 24 -10.44 -22.81 -4.44
N VAL A 25 -9.90 -23.02 -5.61
CA VAL A 25 -8.84 -22.20 -6.22
C VAL A 25 -9.47 -21.37 -7.34
N HIS A 26 -9.44 -20.04 -7.23
CA HIS A 26 -9.77 -19.13 -8.32
C HIS A 26 -8.50 -18.80 -9.09
N THR A 27 -8.44 -19.17 -10.35
CA THR A 27 -7.23 -19.03 -11.16
C THR A 27 -7.18 -17.72 -11.92
N PHE A 28 -8.32 -17.08 -12.17
CA PHE A 28 -8.52 -15.96 -13.11
C PHE A 28 -8.10 -16.29 -14.55
N ASP A 29 -7.83 -17.55 -14.89
CA ASP A 29 -7.70 -18.01 -16.27
C ASP A 29 -9.09 -18.35 -16.82
N THR A 30 -9.49 -17.72 -17.90
CA THR A 30 -10.81 -17.95 -18.53
C THR A 30 -11.03 -19.38 -19.03
N ARG A 31 -9.96 -20.09 -19.33
CA ARG A 31 -10.00 -21.49 -19.81
C ARG A 31 -10.17 -22.49 -18.65
N GLN A 32 -9.73 -22.11 -17.44
CA GLN A 32 -9.87 -22.93 -16.24
C GLN A 32 -10.11 -22.02 -15.03
N PRO A 33 -11.30 -21.45 -14.87
CA PRO A 33 -11.57 -20.40 -13.88
C PRO A 33 -11.48 -20.88 -12.42
N SER A 34 -11.61 -22.20 -12.19
CA SER A 34 -11.52 -22.78 -10.86
C SER A 34 -10.84 -24.13 -10.86
N ALA A 35 -10.27 -24.48 -9.70
CA ALA A 35 -9.67 -25.79 -9.40
C ALA A 35 -9.85 -26.11 -7.92
N GLU A 36 -9.37 -27.29 -7.48
CA GLU A 36 -9.46 -27.75 -6.08
C GLU A 36 -8.12 -27.72 -5.36
N ALA A 37 -7.02 -27.73 -6.13
CA ALA A 37 -5.68 -27.84 -5.58
C ALA A 37 -4.62 -27.17 -6.45
N ILE A 38 -3.49 -26.85 -5.82
CA ILE A 38 -2.29 -26.27 -6.44
C ILE A 38 -1.06 -27.06 -5.99
N ALA A 39 -0.17 -27.37 -6.92
CA ALA A 39 1.17 -27.84 -6.65
C ALA A 39 2.21 -26.78 -6.97
N ILE A 40 3.13 -26.55 -6.05
CA ILE A 40 4.20 -25.56 -6.15
C ILE A 40 5.55 -26.24 -6.12
N GLN A 41 6.42 -25.85 -7.07
CA GLN A 41 7.78 -26.30 -7.17
C GLN A 41 8.72 -25.09 -7.09
N GLY A 42 9.50 -25.02 -6.03
CA GLY A 42 10.32 -23.85 -5.75
C GLY A 42 9.47 -22.57 -5.61
N LYS A 43 9.64 -21.64 -6.54
CA LYS A 43 8.89 -20.35 -6.56
C LYS A 43 7.81 -20.29 -7.66
N ARG A 44 7.47 -21.43 -8.27
CA ARG A 44 6.55 -21.50 -9.41
C ARG A 44 5.38 -22.42 -9.15
N ILE A 45 4.21 -22.07 -9.65
CA ILE A 45 3.06 -22.97 -9.75
C ILE A 45 3.40 -24.04 -10.79
N ARG A 46 3.44 -25.30 -10.37
CA ARG A 46 3.72 -26.46 -11.23
C ARG A 46 2.46 -26.98 -11.91
N ALA A 47 1.37 -27.06 -11.15
CA ALA A 47 0.08 -27.51 -11.64
C ALA A 47 -1.06 -26.94 -10.80
N VAL A 48 -2.22 -26.76 -11.45
CA VAL A 48 -3.49 -26.39 -10.85
C VAL A 48 -4.55 -27.34 -11.41
N ALA A 49 -5.16 -28.18 -10.56
CA ALA A 49 -6.08 -29.23 -11.01
C ALA A 49 -7.01 -29.70 -9.88
N SER A 50 -7.63 -30.87 -10.06
CA SER A 50 -8.40 -31.55 -9.03
C SER A 50 -7.49 -31.98 -7.85
N THR A 51 -8.08 -32.13 -6.68
CA THR A 51 -7.36 -32.68 -5.50
C THR A 51 -6.75 -34.04 -5.82
N ARG A 52 -7.47 -34.89 -6.59
CA ARG A 52 -7.00 -36.22 -6.98
C ARG A 52 -5.71 -36.14 -7.81
N ASP A 53 -5.69 -35.30 -8.83
CA ASP A 53 -4.56 -35.21 -9.75
C ASP A 53 -3.33 -34.60 -9.06
N ILE A 54 -3.53 -33.54 -8.29
CA ILE A 54 -2.44 -32.89 -7.53
C ILE A 54 -1.88 -33.82 -6.47
N SER A 55 -2.69 -34.69 -5.84
CA SER A 55 -2.22 -35.63 -4.83
C SER A 55 -1.22 -36.64 -5.39
N GLN A 56 -1.23 -36.93 -6.67
CA GLN A 56 -0.24 -37.80 -7.33
C GLN A 56 1.17 -37.18 -7.39
N LEU A 57 1.28 -35.87 -7.23
CA LEU A 57 2.55 -35.12 -7.22
C LEU A 57 3.19 -35.04 -5.83
N ILE A 58 2.51 -35.53 -4.80
CA ILE A 58 2.98 -35.48 -3.42
C ILE A 58 4.06 -36.53 -3.21
N SER A 59 5.20 -36.10 -2.72
CA SER A 59 6.29 -36.96 -2.27
C SER A 59 6.50 -36.87 -0.74
N ARG A 60 7.45 -37.61 -0.21
CA ARG A 60 7.80 -37.60 1.24
C ARG A 60 8.18 -36.18 1.71
N ASP A 61 8.82 -35.40 0.84
CA ASP A 61 9.34 -34.08 1.19
C ASP A 61 8.36 -32.94 0.84
N THR A 62 7.17 -33.28 0.32
CA THR A 62 6.16 -32.32 -0.03
C THR A 62 5.38 -31.87 1.22
N ARG A 63 5.43 -30.57 1.53
CA ARG A 63 4.53 -29.98 2.52
C ARG A 63 3.11 -29.89 1.96
N VAL A 64 2.14 -30.41 2.68
CA VAL A 64 0.73 -30.35 2.29
C VAL A 64 -0.03 -29.43 3.25
N ILE A 65 -0.81 -28.54 2.69
CA ILE A 65 -1.76 -27.68 3.43
C ILE A 65 -3.17 -28.07 3.01
N GLU A 66 -3.93 -28.59 3.96
CA GLU A 66 -5.35 -28.86 3.79
C GLU A 66 -6.13 -27.55 3.89
N LEU A 67 -6.81 -27.21 2.83
CA LEU A 67 -7.58 -25.95 2.76
C LEU A 67 -8.90 -26.02 3.54
N ALA A 68 -9.42 -27.23 3.76
CA ALA A 68 -10.68 -27.45 4.48
C ALA A 68 -11.83 -26.56 3.93
N GLY A 69 -11.99 -26.54 2.62
CA GLY A 69 -13.00 -25.75 1.93
C GLY A 69 -12.67 -24.26 1.74
N ARG A 70 -11.53 -23.79 2.25
CA ARG A 70 -11.13 -22.38 2.08
C ARG A 70 -10.82 -22.06 0.62
N THR A 71 -10.98 -20.78 0.30
CA THR A 71 -10.69 -20.24 -1.04
C THR A 71 -9.24 -19.78 -1.13
N VAL A 72 -8.61 -20.09 -2.25
CA VAL A 72 -7.29 -19.58 -2.65
C VAL A 72 -7.46 -18.68 -3.85
N ILE A 73 -6.85 -17.51 -3.81
CA ILE A 73 -6.77 -16.57 -4.91
C ILE A 73 -5.29 -16.21 -5.15
N PRO A 74 -4.91 -15.74 -6.35
CA PRO A 74 -3.63 -15.09 -6.57
C PRO A 74 -3.41 -13.93 -5.61
N GLY A 75 -2.16 -13.63 -5.29
CA GLY A 75 -1.82 -12.46 -4.50
C GLY A 75 -2.40 -11.19 -5.11
N LEU A 76 -2.94 -10.32 -4.26
CA LEU A 76 -3.47 -9.05 -4.71
C LEU A 76 -2.33 -8.17 -5.24
N THR A 77 -2.49 -7.68 -6.46
CA THR A 77 -1.56 -6.74 -7.08
C THR A 77 -2.31 -5.43 -7.33
N ASP A 78 -1.83 -4.36 -6.73
CA ASP A 78 -2.30 -3.02 -7.05
C ASP A 78 -1.52 -2.51 -8.25
N GLY A 79 -2.19 -2.29 -9.37
CA GLY A 79 -1.59 -1.79 -10.61
C GLY A 79 -1.26 -0.29 -10.56
N HIS A 80 -1.75 0.43 -9.56
CA HIS A 80 -1.50 1.84 -9.35
C HIS A 80 -1.58 2.18 -7.85
N ALA A 81 -0.44 2.28 -7.19
CA ALA A 81 -0.36 2.57 -5.76
C ALA A 81 0.53 3.78 -5.47
N HIS A 82 0.15 4.53 -4.44
CA HIS A 82 0.91 5.67 -3.91
C HIS A 82 1.38 5.36 -2.47
N LEU A 83 2.11 4.27 -2.29
CA LEU A 83 2.56 3.79 -0.98
C LEU A 83 3.42 4.80 -0.23
N ASP A 84 4.22 5.60 -0.95
CA ASP A 84 5.00 6.71 -0.41
C ASP A 84 4.10 7.74 0.30
N ARG A 85 2.99 8.11 -0.32
CA ARG A 85 2.03 9.06 0.25
C ARG A 85 1.30 8.50 1.47
N GLU A 86 0.89 7.24 1.39
CA GLU A 86 0.23 6.57 2.52
C GLU A 86 1.18 6.39 3.71
N GLY A 87 2.46 6.10 3.44
CA GLY A 87 3.50 6.03 4.46
C GLY A 87 3.68 7.35 5.21
N LEU A 88 3.69 8.47 4.50
CA LEU A 88 3.85 9.81 5.07
C LEU A 88 2.71 10.20 6.04
N LYS A 89 1.50 9.65 5.89
CA LYS A 89 0.38 9.90 6.82
C LYS A 89 0.69 9.49 8.27
N LYS A 90 1.62 8.56 8.47
CA LYS A 90 2.05 8.11 9.81
C LYS A 90 3.26 8.87 10.33
N LEU A 91 4.00 9.54 9.46
CA LEU A 91 5.25 10.21 9.81
C LEU A 91 5.07 11.71 10.01
N LEU A 92 4.24 12.34 9.18
CA LEU A 92 4.05 13.79 9.21
C LEU A 92 2.89 14.19 10.13
N PRO A 93 3.01 15.34 10.83
CA PRO A 93 1.96 15.89 11.65
C PRO A 93 0.66 16.12 10.86
N SER A 94 -0.46 15.69 11.42
CA SER A 94 -1.79 15.90 10.84
C SER A 94 -2.32 17.30 11.13
N LEU A 95 -2.99 17.88 10.13
CA LEU A 95 -3.80 19.11 10.24
C LEU A 95 -5.30 18.81 10.14
N SER A 96 -5.68 17.57 10.38
CA SER A 96 -7.09 17.13 10.34
C SER A 96 -7.93 17.81 11.42
N GLY A 97 -9.19 18.14 11.06
CA GLY A 97 -10.16 18.70 12.00
C GLY A 97 -9.98 20.19 12.30
N LEU A 98 -9.09 20.89 11.60
CA LEU A 98 -8.92 22.33 11.75
C LEU A 98 -9.92 23.06 10.84
N HIS A 99 -10.76 23.92 11.43
CA HIS A 99 -11.83 24.64 10.74
C HIS A 99 -11.69 26.16 10.81
N SER A 100 -10.59 26.69 11.34
CA SER A 100 -10.28 28.13 11.35
C SER A 100 -8.78 28.37 11.18
N ILE A 101 -8.43 29.53 10.61
CA ILE A 101 -7.04 29.97 10.49
C ILE A 101 -6.40 30.11 11.87
N GLN A 102 -7.16 30.56 12.86
CA GLN A 102 -6.66 30.66 14.24
C GLN A 102 -6.31 29.27 14.84
N ALA A 103 -7.14 28.24 14.60
CA ALA A 103 -6.85 26.88 15.05
C ALA A 103 -5.61 26.31 14.34
N LEU A 104 -5.47 26.59 13.03
CA LEU A 104 -4.27 26.22 12.27
C LEU A 104 -3.01 26.90 12.84
N LYS A 105 -3.03 28.21 13.06
CA LYS A 105 -1.91 28.95 13.66
C LYS A 105 -1.51 28.37 15.01
N THR A 106 -2.48 28.05 15.86
CA THR A 106 -2.21 27.41 17.16
C THR A 106 -1.52 26.06 16.97
N ARG A 107 -2.04 25.22 16.07
CA ARG A 107 -1.45 23.90 15.79
C ARG A 107 -0.03 24.01 15.24
N ILE A 108 0.23 24.91 14.30
CA ILE A 108 1.58 25.14 13.74
C ILE A 108 2.54 25.63 14.82
N ARG A 109 2.11 26.56 15.69
CA ARG A 109 2.92 27.04 16.82
C ARG A 109 3.31 25.91 17.77
N ASP A 110 2.39 25.02 18.09
CA ASP A 110 2.65 23.90 18.99
C ASP A 110 3.63 22.89 18.36
N LEU A 111 3.48 22.61 17.07
CA LEU A 111 4.41 21.75 16.33
C LEU A 111 5.80 22.37 16.22
N ALA A 112 5.88 23.68 15.96
CA ALA A 112 7.15 24.40 15.85
C ALA A 112 7.97 24.36 17.15
N ARG A 113 7.32 24.35 18.33
CA ARG A 113 8.02 24.23 19.63
C ARG A 113 8.79 22.92 19.82
N THR A 114 8.39 21.88 19.13
CA THR A 114 9.00 20.53 19.21
C THR A 114 9.79 20.17 17.97
N ASN A 115 9.83 21.04 16.96
CA ASN A 115 10.60 20.83 15.75
C ASN A 115 12.11 20.99 16.04
N SER A 116 12.93 20.23 15.29
CA SER A 116 14.37 20.38 15.40
C SER A 116 14.80 21.76 14.90
N PRO A 117 15.80 22.40 15.53
CA PRO A 117 16.35 23.66 15.06
C PRO A 117 16.87 23.55 13.63
N ASN A 118 16.56 24.53 12.80
CA ASN A 118 16.97 24.61 11.39
C ASN A 118 16.39 23.55 10.45
N GLU A 119 15.37 22.79 10.90
CA GLU A 119 14.66 21.85 10.04
C GLU A 119 13.29 22.40 9.62
N TRP A 120 12.84 21.99 8.43
CA TRP A 120 11.51 22.31 7.96
C TRP A 120 10.45 21.58 8.78
N LEU A 121 9.45 22.32 9.25
CA LEU A 121 8.21 21.74 9.75
C LEU A 121 7.33 21.37 8.56
N ILE A 122 7.32 20.11 8.18
CA ILE A 122 6.50 19.61 7.08
C ILE A 122 5.27 18.92 7.65
N THR A 123 4.08 19.30 7.21
CA THR A 123 2.82 18.72 7.68
C THR A 123 2.06 17.98 6.58
N MET A 124 1.07 17.18 6.99
CA MET A 124 0.08 16.67 6.08
C MET A 124 -0.79 17.78 5.51
N PRO A 125 -1.50 17.55 4.38
CA PRO A 125 -2.43 18.51 3.82
C PRO A 125 -3.57 18.88 4.77
N LEU A 126 -4.26 19.98 4.47
CA LEU A 126 -5.49 20.37 5.14
C LEU A 126 -6.61 19.35 4.88
N GLY A 127 -7.53 19.21 5.83
CA GLY A 127 -8.63 18.27 5.77
C GLY A 127 -8.33 16.94 6.44
N SER A 128 -9.23 15.97 6.30
CA SER A 128 -9.08 14.64 6.89
C SER A 128 -8.25 13.71 5.99
N ALA A 129 -7.72 12.63 6.56
CA ALA A 129 -6.97 11.63 5.82
C ALA A 129 -7.74 10.96 4.68
N HIS A 130 -9.08 10.99 4.73
CA HIS A 130 -9.95 10.44 3.69
C HIS A 130 -10.38 11.49 2.68
N GLU A 131 -10.27 12.78 3.02
CA GLU A 131 -10.76 13.86 2.21
C GLU A 131 -9.89 15.11 2.39
N TYR A 132 -8.65 15.03 1.91
CA TYR A 132 -7.82 16.22 1.85
C TYR A 132 -8.42 17.22 0.87
N ARG A 133 -8.70 18.42 1.36
CA ARG A 133 -9.25 19.50 0.55
C ARG A 133 -8.32 20.69 0.57
N TRP A 134 -8.25 21.36 -0.56
CA TRP A 134 -7.60 22.65 -0.70
C TRP A 134 -8.66 23.64 -1.14
N SER A 135 -9.51 24.05 -0.20
CA SER A 135 -10.66 24.90 -0.46
C SER A 135 -10.85 25.93 0.66
N PRO A 136 -11.12 27.19 0.31
CA PRO A 136 -11.49 28.23 1.28
C PRO A 136 -12.63 27.83 2.21
N ALA A 137 -13.59 27.04 1.72
CA ALA A 137 -14.74 26.59 2.48
C ALA A 137 -14.41 25.64 3.66
N LEU A 138 -13.17 25.20 3.80
CA LEU A 138 -12.71 24.46 4.98
C LEU A 138 -12.66 25.33 6.24
N PHE A 139 -12.47 26.62 6.07
CA PHE A 139 -12.21 27.55 7.15
C PHE A 139 -13.37 28.53 7.36
N GLN A 140 -13.62 28.90 8.60
CA GLN A 140 -14.62 29.89 8.97
C GLN A 140 -14.37 31.24 8.28
N GLU A 141 -13.10 31.56 8.05
CA GLU A 141 -12.66 32.82 7.41
C GLU A 141 -12.85 32.80 5.88
N GLN A 142 -13.36 31.68 5.29
CA GLN A 142 -13.61 31.50 3.86
C GLN A 142 -12.41 31.81 2.97
N ARG A 143 -11.20 31.60 3.51
CA ARG A 143 -9.93 31.71 2.78
C ARG A 143 -9.00 30.57 3.16
N LEU A 144 -8.03 30.28 2.31
CA LEU A 144 -6.91 29.42 2.64
C LEU A 144 -5.89 30.16 3.52
N PRO A 145 -5.12 29.46 4.34
CA PRO A 145 -3.96 30.03 4.99
C PRO A 145 -2.95 30.49 3.96
N ASP A 146 -2.26 31.55 4.26
CA ASP A 146 -1.16 32.09 3.47
C ASP A 146 0.13 32.13 4.28
N ARG A 147 1.22 32.59 3.63
CA ARG A 147 2.53 32.67 4.28
C ARG A 147 2.52 33.54 5.54
N HIS A 148 1.72 34.59 5.58
CA HIS A 148 1.68 35.51 6.73
C HIS A 148 1.06 34.84 7.97
N ASP A 149 0.08 33.94 7.76
CA ASP A 149 -0.48 33.14 8.86
C ASP A 149 0.58 32.20 9.44
N LEU A 150 1.45 31.62 8.56
CA LEU A 150 2.52 30.71 9.00
C LEU A 150 3.66 31.48 9.68
N ASP A 151 4.07 32.62 9.12
CA ASP A 151 5.10 33.51 9.69
C ASP A 151 4.69 34.00 11.08
N GLU A 152 3.42 34.36 11.28
CA GLU A 152 2.88 34.74 12.61
C GLU A 152 2.86 33.56 13.60
N ALA A 153 2.58 32.36 13.10
CA ALA A 153 2.51 31.15 13.93
C ALA A 153 3.89 30.64 14.35
N ALA A 154 4.87 30.68 13.44
CA ALA A 154 6.20 30.11 13.61
C ALA A 154 7.25 30.98 12.89
N PRO A 155 7.60 32.17 13.43
CA PRO A 155 8.46 33.15 12.74
C PRO A 155 9.87 32.64 12.47
N ASP A 156 10.37 31.73 13.28
CA ASP A 156 11.75 31.22 13.23
C ASP A 156 11.86 29.80 12.63
N VAL A 157 10.74 29.22 12.18
CA VAL A 157 10.71 27.85 11.64
C VAL A 157 10.12 27.85 10.26
N PRO A 158 10.84 27.37 9.24
CA PRO A 158 10.27 27.22 7.89
C PRO A 158 9.17 26.16 7.90
N VAL A 159 7.97 26.53 7.44
CA VAL A 159 6.79 25.67 7.47
C VAL A 159 6.33 25.34 6.06
N LEU A 160 6.08 24.05 5.80
CA LEU A 160 5.50 23.56 4.56
C LEU A 160 4.22 22.74 4.84
N ILE A 161 3.08 23.25 4.44
CA ILE A 161 1.83 22.48 4.41
C ILE A 161 1.73 21.81 3.04
N ARG A 162 1.78 20.48 3.01
CA ARG A 162 1.68 19.74 1.74
C ARG A 162 0.33 19.97 1.07
N CYS A 163 0.33 20.08 -0.24
CA CYS A 163 -0.90 20.12 -1.02
C CYS A 163 -1.59 18.75 -1.03
N ALA A 164 -2.93 18.74 -1.14
CA ALA A 164 -3.75 17.53 -1.23
C ALA A 164 -3.31 16.61 -2.39
N TRP A 165 -2.86 17.17 -3.48
CA TRP A 165 -2.42 16.45 -4.69
C TRP A 165 -0.94 16.06 -4.68
N GLY A 166 -0.18 16.51 -3.69
CA GLY A 166 1.24 16.17 -3.52
C GLY A 166 2.20 16.79 -4.55
N TYR A 167 1.74 17.73 -5.36
CA TYR A 167 2.55 18.31 -6.45
C TYR A 167 2.87 19.80 -6.31
N TRP A 168 2.31 20.48 -5.31
CA TRP A 168 2.49 21.93 -5.12
C TRP A 168 2.80 22.21 -3.66
N SER A 169 3.90 22.81 -3.46
CA SER A 169 4.33 23.44 -2.20
C SER A 169 4.16 24.95 -2.32
#